data_4a7f99e7a44232a652a71e64d8dd3993
#
_entry.id   4a7f99e7a44232a652a71e64d8dd3993
#
_cell.length_a   1.000
_cell.length_b   1.000
_cell.length_c   1.000
_cell.angle_alpha   90.00
_cell.angle_beta   90.00
_cell.angle_gamma   90.00
#
_symmetry.space_group_name_H-M   'P 1'
#
loop_
_entity.id
_entity.type
_entity.pdbx_description
1 polymer ?
#
loop_
_entity_poly.entity_id
_entity_poly.type
_entity_poly.pdbx_seq_one_letter_code
_entity_poly.pdbx_strand_id
1 'polypeptide(L)'
;LAAWDYDTQVKQILSELKVDKYSQRIKELSGGQRKRVGLAKILISNPDFLILDEPTNHLDVEMTEWLEEYLEKTNATLLMVTHDRYFLDRVCDKIIEIDDFGLFAYEGNYSYYLEKRDERIEARNASIDKAKNLLRTEQEWMRRMPQARGHKAKYRIDNFYKIKEVASQNTTE
;
A
#
# COMPACT_ATOMS: atom_id res chain seq x y z
N LEU A 1 31.96 -8.91 -26.25
CA LEU A 1 31.78 -9.39 -24.85
C LEU A 1 30.38 -9.11 -24.34
N ALA A 2 29.83 -7.91 -24.52
CA ALA A 2 28.47 -7.54 -23.98
C ALA A 2 27.30 -8.38 -24.55
N ALA A 3 27.37 -8.84 -25.79
CA ALA A 3 26.31 -9.64 -26.42
C ALA A 3 26.16 -11.06 -25.83
N TRP A 4 27.28 -11.68 -25.43
CA TRP A 4 27.25 -12.99 -24.76
C TRP A 4 26.67 -12.91 -23.34
N ASP A 5 26.94 -11.82 -22.68
CA ASP A 5 26.41 -11.55 -21.33
C ASP A 5 24.89 -11.37 -21.35
N TYR A 6 24.41 -10.64 -22.36
CA TYR A 6 22.96 -10.41 -22.56
C TYR A 6 22.21 -11.71 -22.87
N ASP A 7 22.71 -12.55 -23.80
CA ASP A 7 22.07 -13.84 -24.13
C ASP A 7 22.00 -14.79 -22.93
N THR A 8 23.03 -14.76 -22.09
CA THR A 8 23.08 -15.55 -20.86
C THR A 8 22.05 -15.05 -19.86
N GLN A 9 21.95 -13.74 -19.65
CA GLN A 9 20.97 -13.12 -18.77
C GLN A 9 19.53 -13.42 -19.24
N VAL A 10 19.25 -13.31 -20.52
CA VAL A 10 17.93 -13.64 -21.11
C VAL A 10 17.55 -15.09 -20.82
N LYS A 11 18.46 -16.03 -21.09
CA LYS A 11 18.23 -17.45 -20.85
C LYS A 11 18.02 -17.75 -19.37
N GLN A 12 18.78 -17.12 -18.49
CA GLN A 12 18.61 -17.26 -17.05
C GLN A 12 17.23 -16.81 -16.61
N ILE A 13 16.80 -15.59 -16.92
CA ILE A 13 15.49 -15.07 -16.56
C ILE A 13 14.35 -15.94 -17.10
N LEU A 14 14.45 -16.41 -18.33
CA LEU A 14 13.46 -17.30 -18.93
C LEU A 14 13.41 -18.66 -18.23
N SER A 15 14.56 -19.23 -17.87
CA SER A 15 14.66 -20.49 -17.12
C SER A 15 14.04 -20.38 -15.75
N GLU A 16 14.37 -19.34 -14.98
CA GLU A 16 13.83 -19.10 -13.63
C GLU A 16 12.31 -18.93 -13.64
N LEU A 17 11.76 -18.29 -14.67
CA LEU A 17 10.32 -18.17 -14.87
C LEU A 17 9.69 -19.39 -15.55
N LYS A 18 10.44 -20.49 -15.71
CA LYS A 18 9.99 -21.77 -16.33
C LYS A 18 9.38 -21.56 -17.72
N VAL A 19 10.04 -20.74 -18.53
CA VAL A 19 9.68 -20.48 -19.93
C VAL A 19 10.66 -21.24 -20.82
N ASP A 20 10.40 -22.53 -21.06
CA ASP A 20 11.34 -23.44 -21.72
C ASP A 20 11.13 -23.57 -23.24
N LYS A 21 9.94 -23.20 -23.74
CA LYS A 21 9.55 -23.38 -25.14
C LYS A 21 9.68 -22.10 -25.95
N TYR A 22 10.88 -21.72 -26.31
CA TYR A 22 11.15 -20.44 -27.01
C TYR A 22 10.54 -20.35 -28.42
N SER A 23 10.27 -21.50 -29.08
CA SER A 23 9.67 -21.55 -30.42
C SER A 23 8.13 -21.49 -30.42
N GLN A 24 7.50 -21.58 -29.25
CA GLN A 24 6.05 -21.56 -29.11
C GLN A 24 5.51 -20.14 -29.36
N ARG A 25 4.45 -20.04 -30.15
CA ARG A 25 3.81 -18.74 -30.41
C ARG A 25 3.06 -18.25 -29.17
N ILE A 26 3.15 -16.95 -28.89
CA ILE A 26 2.50 -16.33 -27.70
C ILE A 26 0.99 -16.62 -27.62
N LYS A 27 0.30 -16.71 -28.78
CA LYS A 27 -1.12 -17.03 -28.84
C LYS A 27 -1.49 -18.45 -28.37
N GLU A 28 -0.52 -19.35 -28.35
CA GLU A 28 -0.67 -20.75 -27.94
C GLU A 28 -0.39 -20.96 -26.45
N LEU A 29 0.12 -19.93 -25.77
CA LEU A 29 0.44 -19.95 -24.35
C LEU A 29 -0.85 -19.85 -23.49
N SER A 30 -0.84 -20.53 -22.35
CA SER A 30 -1.84 -20.34 -21.30
C SER A 30 -1.79 -18.91 -20.72
N GLY A 31 -2.84 -18.51 -20.00
CA GLY A 31 -2.87 -17.19 -19.33
C GLY A 31 -1.67 -16.97 -18.41
N GLY A 32 -1.35 -17.97 -17.57
CA GLY A 32 -0.20 -17.90 -16.66
C GLY A 32 1.14 -17.86 -17.42
N GLN A 33 1.31 -18.66 -18.46
CA GLN A 33 2.52 -18.62 -19.29
C GLN A 33 2.71 -17.25 -19.97
N ARG A 34 1.63 -16.65 -20.50
CA ARG A 34 1.71 -15.30 -21.08
C ARG A 34 2.13 -14.26 -20.07
N LYS A 35 1.62 -14.33 -18.82
CA LYS A 35 2.03 -13.41 -17.76
C LYS A 35 3.52 -13.58 -17.41
N ARG A 36 4.02 -14.82 -17.28
CA ARG A 36 5.44 -15.08 -17.04
C ARG A 36 6.35 -14.58 -18.17
N VAL A 37 5.96 -14.78 -19.43
CA VAL A 37 6.68 -14.22 -20.58
C VAL A 37 6.64 -12.68 -20.56
N GLY A 38 5.51 -12.07 -20.18
CA GLY A 38 5.39 -10.63 -20.00
C GLY A 38 6.33 -10.10 -18.92
N LEU A 39 6.38 -10.77 -17.78
CA LEU A 39 7.29 -10.44 -16.69
C LEU A 39 8.75 -10.58 -17.14
N ALA A 40 9.14 -11.72 -17.77
CA ALA A 40 10.47 -11.92 -18.30
C ALA A 40 10.90 -10.78 -19.25
N LYS A 41 10.01 -10.38 -20.16
CA LYS A 41 10.27 -9.29 -21.11
C LYS A 41 10.63 -7.98 -20.40
N ILE A 42 9.87 -7.64 -19.33
CA ILE A 42 10.11 -6.43 -18.56
C ILE A 42 11.44 -6.50 -17.81
N LEU A 43 11.73 -7.62 -17.15
CA LEU A 43 12.99 -7.80 -16.41
C LEU A 43 14.22 -7.79 -17.33
N ILE A 44 14.14 -8.42 -18.50
CA ILE A 44 15.19 -8.42 -19.52
C ILE A 44 15.48 -7.00 -20.04
N SER A 45 14.47 -6.14 -20.12
CA SER A 45 14.66 -4.76 -20.59
C SER A 45 15.39 -3.87 -19.58
N ASN A 46 15.57 -4.32 -18.36
CA ASN A 46 16.28 -3.65 -17.26
C ASN A 46 15.95 -2.15 -17.15
N PRO A 47 14.68 -1.78 -16.93
CA PRO A 47 14.25 -0.39 -16.88
C PRO A 47 14.65 0.29 -15.56
N ASP A 48 14.77 1.61 -15.56
CA ASP A 48 15.03 2.41 -14.35
C ASP A 48 13.81 2.52 -13.44
N PHE A 49 12.60 2.27 -13.97
CA PHE A 49 11.34 2.33 -13.24
C PHE A 49 10.43 1.17 -13.64
N LEU A 50 9.96 0.41 -12.64
CA LEU A 50 9.08 -0.74 -12.78
C LEU A 50 7.72 -0.47 -12.13
N ILE A 51 6.65 -0.76 -12.86
CA ILE A 51 5.29 -0.82 -12.31
C ILE A 51 4.84 -2.27 -12.41
N LEU A 52 4.57 -2.90 -11.27
CA LEU A 52 4.14 -4.29 -11.19
C LEU A 52 2.77 -4.37 -10.47
N ASP A 53 1.81 -5.01 -11.14
CA ASP A 53 0.49 -5.28 -10.60
C ASP A 53 0.35 -6.79 -10.39
N GLU A 54 0.26 -7.20 -9.11
CA GLU A 54 0.18 -8.60 -8.68
C GLU A 54 1.24 -9.51 -9.34
N PRO A 55 2.55 -9.20 -9.21
CA PRO A 55 3.59 -9.91 -9.95
C PRO A 55 3.77 -11.37 -9.54
N THR A 56 3.39 -11.74 -8.30
CA THR A 56 3.47 -13.12 -7.79
C THR A 56 2.34 -14.01 -8.27
N ASN A 57 1.27 -13.43 -8.83
CA ASN A 57 0.18 -14.21 -9.37
C ASN A 57 0.65 -15.12 -10.51
N HIS A 58 0.36 -16.42 -10.42
CA HIS A 58 0.76 -17.49 -11.35
C HIS A 58 2.26 -17.88 -11.29
N LEU A 59 2.97 -17.43 -10.27
CA LEU A 59 4.29 -17.96 -9.92
C LEU A 59 4.14 -19.05 -8.85
N ASP A 60 5.02 -20.04 -8.89
CA ASP A 60 5.18 -20.96 -7.76
C ASP A 60 6.18 -20.38 -6.75
N VAL A 61 6.39 -21.09 -5.65
CA VAL A 61 7.24 -20.63 -4.54
C VAL A 61 8.67 -20.33 -5.01
N GLU A 62 9.27 -21.23 -5.83
CA GLU A 62 10.64 -21.07 -6.33
C GLU A 62 10.77 -19.82 -7.22
N MET A 63 9.81 -19.61 -8.10
CA MET A 63 9.78 -18.41 -8.97
C MET A 63 9.59 -17.13 -8.16
N THR A 64 8.77 -17.18 -7.11
CA THR A 64 8.51 -16.03 -6.23
C THR A 64 9.77 -15.66 -5.45
N GLU A 65 10.44 -16.63 -4.83
CA GLU A 65 11.70 -16.43 -4.10
C GLU A 65 12.80 -15.87 -5.02
N TRP A 66 12.92 -16.42 -6.23
CA TRP A 66 13.85 -15.88 -7.20
C TRP A 66 13.53 -14.44 -7.61
N LEU A 67 12.23 -14.10 -7.80
CA LEU A 67 11.81 -12.74 -8.14
C LEU A 67 12.09 -11.75 -7.01
N GLU A 68 11.88 -12.15 -5.75
CA GLU A 68 12.26 -11.37 -4.56
C GLU A 68 13.74 -11.01 -4.62
N GLU A 69 14.62 -12.01 -4.76
CA GLU A 69 16.06 -11.79 -4.85
C GLU A 69 16.48 -10.93 -6.05
N TYR A 70 15.79 -11.08 -7.17
CA TYR A 70 16.07 -10.27 -8.36
C TYR A 70 15.72 -8.80 -8.14
N LEU A 71 14.54 -8.53 -7.57
CA LEU A 71 14.06 -7.16 -7.31
C LEU A 71 14.86 -6.48 -6.21
N GLU A 72 15.29 -7.20 -5.19
CA GLU A 72 16.15 -6.67 -4.11
C GLU A 72 17.52 -6.21 -4.64
N LYS A 73 18.05 -6.89 -5.66
CA LYS A 73 19.35 -6.57 -6.28
C LYS A 73 19.26 -5.52 -7.40
N THR A 74 18.06 -5.19 -7.86
CA THR A 74 17.89 -4.20 -8.94
C THR A 74 18.02 -2.77 -8.42
N ASN A 75 18.60 -1.89 -9.26
CA ASN A 75 18.66 -0.46 -8.96
C ASN A 75 17.40 0.31 -9.45
N ALA A 76 16.42 -0.38 -10.00
CA ALA A 76 15.21 0.23 -10.52
C ALA A 76 14.32 0.75 -9.38
N THR A 77 13.66 1.88 -9.61
CA THR A 77 12.56 2.32 -8.74
C THR A 77 11.35 1.43 -8.98
N LEU A 78 10.81 0.85 -7.92
CA LEU A 78 9.70 -0.10 -7.98
C LEU A 78 8.41 0.52 -7.44
N LEU A 79 7.35 0.50 -8.24
CA LEU A 79 5.98 0.73 -7.79
C LEU A 79 5.19 -0.56 -7.95
N MET A 80 4.70 -1.10 -6.85
CA MET A 80 4.07 -2.41 -6.84
C MET A 80 2.72 -2.40 -6.13
N VAL A 81 1.76 -3.15 -6.66
CA VAL A 81 0.51 -3.50 -6.01
C VAL A 81 0.48 -5.01 -5.85
N THR A 82 0.30 -5.51 -4.63
CA THR A 82 0.16 -6.95 -4.36
C THR A 82 -0.54 -7.22 -3.04
N HIS A 83 -1.13 -8.40 -2.92
CA HIS A 83 -1.70 -8.94 -1.69
C HIS A 83 -0.74 -9.90 -0.96
N ASP A 84 0.41 -10.18 -1.53
CA ASP A 84 1.42 -11.04 -0.95
C ASP A 84 2.24 -10.28 0.10
N ARG A 85 1.89 -10.51 1.37
CA ARG A 85 2.48 -9.84 2.53
C ARG A 85 3.95 -10.20 2.74
N TYR A 86 4.32 -11.44 2.45
CA TYR A 86 5.70 -11.90 2.58
C TYR A 86 6.59 -11.27 1.52
N PHE A 87 6.08 -11.16 0.31
CA PHE A 87 6.75 -10.47 -0.77
C PHE A 87 6.94 -8.97 -0.46
N LEU A 88 5.90 -8.30 0.05
CA LEU A 88 6.00 -6.89 0.48
C LEU A 88 7.04 -6.69 1.58
N ASP A 89 7.08 -7.59 2.56
CA ASP A 89 7.99 -7.45 3.71
C ASP A 89 9.48 -7.55 3.31
N ARG A 90 9.77 -8.29 2.23
CA ARG A 90 11.14 -8.48 1.72
C ARG A 90 11.57 -7.43 0.70
N VAL A 91 10.67 -7.06 -0.20
CA VAL A 91 11.03 -6.27 -1.39
C VAL A 91 10.82 -4.77 -1.19
N CYS A 92 9.88 -4.37 -0.29
CA CYS A 92 9.50 -2.97 -0.15
C CYS A 92 10.17 -2.30 1.04
N ASP A 93 10.72 -1.12 0.80
CA ASP A 93 11.25 -0.18 1.79
C ASP A 93 10.27 0.96 2.12
N LYS A 94 9.19 1.08 1.35
CA LYS A 94 8.14 2.09 1.53
C LYS A 94 6.78 1.54 1.13
N ILE A 95 5.78 1.79 1.97
CA ILE A 95 4.39 1.42 1.70
C ILE A 95 3.51 2.67 1.63
N ILE A 96 2.64 2.71 0.64
CA ILE A 96 1.65 3.75 0.45
C ILE A 96 0.27 3.13 0.62
N GLU A 97 -0.43 3.54 1.67
CA GLU A 97 -1.81 3.15 1.95
C GLU A 97 -2.77 4.22 1.44
N ILE A 98 -3.81 3.80 0.75
CA ILE A 98 -4.93 4.65 0.34
C ILE A 98 -6.14 4.16 1.12
N ASP A 99 -6.70 5.03 1.96
CA ASP A 99 -7.95 4.76 2.68
C ASP A 99 -8.94 5.91 2.53
N ASP A 100 -10.13 5.80 3.13
CA ASP A 100 -11.18 6.82 3.06
C ASP A 100 -10.76 8.19 3.60
N PHE A 101 -9.66 8.27 4.34
CA PHE A 101 -9.17 9.48 5.00
C PHE A 101 -8.00 10.13 4.29
N GLY A 102 -7.46 9.47 3.27
CA GLY A 102 -6.38 10.01 2.47
C GLY A 102 -5.30 9.00 2.10
N LEU A 103 -4.14 9.53 1.78
CA LEU A 103 -2.96 8.80 1.39
C LEU A 103 -1.92 8.89 2.51
N PHE A 104 -1.48 7.74 2.99
CA PHE A 104 -0.50 7.62 4.06
C PHE A 104 0.73 6.89 3.54
N ALA A 105 1.91 7.44 3.82
CA ALA A 105 3.18 6.85 3.43
C ALA A 105 3.94 6.41 4.68
N TYR A 106 4.45 5.17 4.65
CA TYR A 106 5.22 4.56 5.72
C TYR A 106 6.57 4.15 5.15
N GLU A 107 7.65 4.65 5.76
CA GLU A 107 9.02 4.28 5.40
C GLU A 107 9.44 3.07 6.22
N GLY A 108 9.48 1.91 5.59
CA GLY A 108 9.77 0.62 6.20
C GLY A 108 9.09 -0.52 5.46
N ASN A 109 9.30 -1.74 5.95
CA ASN A 109 8.69 -2.97 5.42
C ASN A 109 7.22 -3.12 5.85
N TYR A 110 6.60 -4.23 5.44
CA TYR A 110 5.19 -4.50 5.72
C TYR A 110 4.89 -4.64 7.22
N SER A 111 5.78 -5.25 7.98
CA SER A 111 5.64 -5.40 9.44
C SER A 111 5.65 -4.05 10.15
N TYR A 112 6.55 -3.14 9.76
CA TYR A 112 6.58 -1.78 10.28
C TYR A 112 5.31 -0.98 9.91
N TYR A 113 4.84 -1.14 8.67
CA TYR A 113 3.59 -0.53 8.23
C TYR A 113 2.41 -0.93 9.12
N LEU A 114 2.25 -2.24 9.41
CA LEU A 114 1.17 -2.73 10.25
C LEU A 114 1.19 -2.09 11.64
N GLU A 115 2.35 -2.06 12.29
CA GLU A 115 2.52 -1.42 13.60
C GLU A 115 2.08 0.05 13.57
N LYS A 116 2.58 0.81 12.59
CA LYS A 116 2.27 2.25 12.48
C LYS A 116 0.84 2.55 12.05
N ARG A 117 0.25 1.68 11.24
CA ARG A 117 -1.17 1.74 10.90
C ARG A 117 -2.04 1.55 12.13
N ASP A 118 -1.75 0.54 12.94
CA ASP A 118 -2.51 0.25 14.16
C ASP A 118 -2.40 1.40 15.16
N GLU A 119 -1.19 1.93 15.41
CA GLU A 119 -0.99 3.14 16.23
C GLU A 119 -1.84 4.33 15.74
N ARG A 120 -1.88 4.55 14.42
CA ARG A 120 -2.67 5.62 13.80
C ARG A 120 -4.16 5.43 14.03
N ILE A 121 -4.66 4.20 13.84
CA ILE A 121 -6.08 3.84 14.03
C ILE A 121 -6.47 4.03 15.50
N GLU A 122 -5.66 3.54 16.43
CA GLU A 122 -5.90 3.68 17.87
C GLU A 122 -5.92 5.16 18.30
N ALA A 123 -4.95 5.95 17.87
CA ALA A 123 -4.90 7.39 18.18
C ALA A 123 -6.12 8.14 17.64
N ARG A 124 -6.58 7.78 16.44
CA ARG A 124 -7.79 8.34 15.85
C ARG A 124 -9.04 7.94 16.63
N ASN A 125 -9.21 6.67 16.93
CA ASN A 125 -10.37 6.18 17.69
C ASN A 125 -10.44 6.84 19.08
N ALA A 126 -9.29 6.95 19.76
CA ALA A 126 -9.20 7.67 21.04
C ALA A 126 -9.59 9.16 20.91
N SER A 127 -9.24 9.81 19.81
CA SER A 127 -9.62 11.20 19.52
C SER A 127 -11.14 11.34 19.31
N ILE A 128 -11.74 10.40 18.55
CA ILE A 128 -13.18 10.36 18.31
C ILE A 128 -13.93 10.13 19.63
N ASP A 129 -13.48 9.23 20.49
CA ASP A 129 -14.10 8.94 21.77
C ASP A 129 -14.02 10.12 22.74
N LYS A 130 -12.87 10.81 22.77
CA LYS A 130 -12.74 12.08 23.51
C LYS A 130 -13.72 13.13 22.99
N ALA A 131 -13.86 13.25 21.67
CA ALA A 131 -14.79 14.18 21.05
C ALA A 131 -16.25 13.83 21.37
N LYS A 132 -16.63 12.54 21.35
CA LYS A 132 -17.96 12.07 21.74
C LYS A 132 -18.29 12.41 23.20
N ASN A 133 -17.35 12.17 24.12
CA ASN A 133 -17.53 12.49 25.54
C ASN A 133 -17.67 14.01 25.78
N LEU A 134 -16.82 14.80 25.11
CA LEU A 134 -16.88 16.26 25.18
C LEU A 134 -18.20 16.81 24.59
N LEU A 135 -18.61 16.24 23.44
CA LEU A 135 -19.87 16.62 22.78
C LEU A 135 -21.06 16.46 23.72
N ARG A 136 -21.13 15.37 24.50
CA ARG A 136 -22.21 15.16 25.49
C ARG A 136 -22.26 16.28 26.50
N THR A 137 -21.12 16.71 27.04
CA THR A 137 -21.04 17.82 28.01
C THR A 137 -21.44 19.16 27.37
N GLU A 138 -20.96 19.43 26.16
CA GLU A 138 -21.26 20.66 25.43
C GLU A 138 -22.74 20.71 24.97
N GLN A 139 -23.37 19.57 24.66
CA GLN A 139 -24.80 19.49 24.37
C GLN A 139 -25.66 19.87 25.58
N GLU A 140 -25.29 19.42 26.78
CA GLU A 140 -25.98 19.79 28.01
C GLU A 140 -25.85 21.31 28.27
N TRP A 141 -24.65 21.87 28.03
CA TRP A 141 -24.44 23.31 28.12
C TRP A 141 -25.29 24.08 27.11
N MET A 142 -25.32 23.65 25.84
CA MET A 142 -26.16 24.25 24.80
C MET A 142 -27.65 24.25 25.15
N ARG A 143 -28.15 23.19 25.79
CA ARG A 143 -29.56 23.11 26.25
C ARG A 143 -29.89 24.10 27.39
N ARG A 144 -28.91 24.47 28.23
CA ARG A 144 -29.05 25.35 29.38
C ARG A 144 -28.73 26.81 29.10
N MET A 145 -28.58 27.21 27.85
CA MET A 145 -28.04 28.51 27.47
C MET A 145 -28.93 29.66 27.98
N PRO A 146 -28.37 30.57 28.82
CA PRO A 146 -29.01 31.86 29.09
C PRO A 146 -28.75 32.82 27.93
N GLN A 147 -29.76 33.57 27.50
CA GLN A 147 -29.77 34.45 26.32
C GLN A 147 -28.80 35.68 26.37
N ALA A 148 -28.00 35.83 27.40
CA ALA A 148 -27.20 37.02 27.60
C ALA A 148 -25.71 36.74 27.78
N ARG A 149 -24.90 37.00 26.75
CA ARG A 149 -23.47 37.43 26.69
C ARG A 149 -22.80 37.01 25.37
N GLY A 150 -22.86 37.87 24.35
CA GLY A 150 -22.67 37.56 22.95
C GLY A 150 -21.27 37.07 22.46
N HIS A 151 -20.14 37.51 23.03
CA HIS A 151 -18.84 37.19 22.41
C HIS A 151 -18.18 35.87 22.86
N LYS A 152 -18.27 35.54 24.16
CA LYS A 152 -17.73 34.24 24.65
C LYS A 152 -18.61 33.06 24.24
N ALA A 153 -19.90 33.29 24.07
CA ALA A 153 -20.83 32.25 23.58
C ALA A 153 -20.56 31.86 22.15
N LYS A 154 -20.20 32.80 21.26
CA LYS A 154 -19.92 32.48 19.83
C LYS A 154 -18.74 31.53 19.66
N TYR A 155 -17.59 31.79 20.29
CA TYR A 155 -16.44 30.90 20.24
C TYR A 155 -16.77 29.46 20.70
N ARG A 156 -17.57 29.35 21.79
CA ARG A 156 -17.96 28.03 22.32
C ARG A 156 -18.96 27.33 21.41
N ILE A 157 -19.84 28.06 20.75
CA ILE A 157 -20.75 27.54 19.73
C ILE A 157 -19.94 27.02 18.52
N ASP A 158 -18.99 27.81 18.02
CA ASP A 158 -18.16 27.41 16.90
C ASP A 158 -17.33 26.16 17.25
N ASN A 159 -16.84 26.09 18.50
CA ASN A 159 -16.12 24.92 19.00
C ASN A 159 -17.03 23.68 19.13
N PHE A 160 -18.28 23.86 19.56
CA PHE A 160 -19.26 22.78 19.59
C PHE A 160 -19.47 22.13 18.23
N TYR A 161 -19.58 22.90 17.15
CA TYR A 161 -19.76 22.36 15.80
C TYR A 161 -18.52 21.61 15.34
N LYS A 162 -17.30 22.08 15.65
CA LYS A 162 -16.06 21.35 15.37
C LYS A 162 -16.00 20.01 16.09
N ILE A 163 -16.32 19.99 17.37
CA ILE A 163 -16.38 18.76 18.18
C ILE A 163 -17.41 17.79 17.61
N LYS A 164 -18.59 18.31 17.22
CA LYS A 164 -19.65 17.50 16.62
C LYS A 164 -19.22 16.86 15.30
N GLU A 165 -18.47 17.56 14.47
CA GLU A 165 -17.91 17.05 13.21
C GLU A 165 -16.96 15.87 13.48
N VAL A 166 -16.00 16.04 14.41
CA VAL A 166 -15.08 14.97 14.81
C VAL A 166 -15.82 13.79 15.42
N ALA A 167 -16.77 14.03 16.32
CA ALA A 167 -17.56 12.99 17.00
C ALA A 167 -18.49 12.21 16.06
N SER A 168 -18.84 12.77 14.90
CA SER A 168 -19.66 12.11 13.88
C SER A 168 -18.88 11.15 12.97
N GLN A 169 -17.56 11.16 13.04
CA GLN A 169 -16.73 10.23 12.30
C GLN A 169 -16.90 8.81 12.84
N ASN A 170 -16.88 7.83 11.94
CA ASN A 170 -16.92 6.43 12.36
C ASN A 170 -15.57 5.99 12.92
N THR A 171 -15.60 5.19 13.97
CA THR A 171 -14.42 4.46 14.44
C THR A 171 -14.07 3.38 13.43
N THR A 172 -12.77 3.24 13.13
CA THR A 172 -12.24 2.18 12.26
C THR A 172 -12.02 0.93 13.10
N GLU A 173 -12.49 -0.22 12.63
CA GLU A 173 -12.23 -1.54 13.23
C GLU A 173 -10.88 -2.10 12.78
#